data_9c53473d45d6e63771ff2e3fc6f4f82a
#
_entry.id   9c53473d45d6e63771ff2e3fc6f4f82a
#
_cell.length_a   1.000
_cell.length_b   1.000
_cell.length_c   1.000
_cell.angle_alpha   90.00
_cell.angle_beta   90.00
_cell.angle_gamma   90.00
#
_symmetry.space_group_name_H-M   'P 1'
#
loop_
_entity.id
_entity.type
_entity.pdbx_description
1 polymer ?
#
loop_
_entity_poly.entity_id
_entity_poly.type
_entity_poly.pdbx_seq_one_letter_code
_entity_poly.pdbx_strand_id
1 'polypeptide(L)'
;MATKKDAKGPSMIETFQEFKETKNIDRTTLVSVLEESFRNVIAKMFGSDENFDVIVNPDKGDFEIHRNRVVVADGEVQDENKEIALSEAQKIEPDYEVGEEVSEEVNFQKFGRRAILNLRQTLASKILELEHDSLYQKYKDKVNTVVSGEVYQIWKREVLLMDDEGNELHLPKAEQIPSDNYHKGETVRAIVKEVQNENNNPRIILSRTSPIFLERLLEAEVPEINDGLITIKKVARMPGDRAKVAVESYDERIDPVGACVGVKGSRVHGIVRELCNENIDVINYSSNVQLYIQRALSPAKVSSIVLDQENHKAEVYLQPEEVSLAIGRGGMNIKLASMLTEYTIDVFRVVSESEADEDIYLDEFSDEVDQWVIDSIKAIGLDTAKAVLNAPREMLIEKADLEEETVDHLLDVLRAEFE
;
A
#
# COMPACT_ATOMS: atom_id res chain seq x y z
N MET A 1 12.71 -36.77 -57.10
CA MET A 1 13.10 -35.35 -57.08
C MET A 1 12.17 -34.65 -56.08
N ALA A 2 12.66 -34.48 -54.87
CA ALA A 2 11.90 -33.77 -53.83
C ALA A 2 12.37 -32.31 -53.84
N THR A 3 11.49 -31.41 -54.20
CA THR A 3 11.69 -29.96 -54.15
C THR A 3 11.90 -29.52 -52.72
N LYS A 4 13.11 -29.00 -52.43
CA LYS A 4 13.39 -28.21 -51.21
C LYS A 4 12.42 -27.04 -51.17
N LYS A 5 11.48 -27.07 -50.24
CA LYS A 5 10.78 -25.86 -49.79
C LYS A 5 11.82 -25.01 -49.04
N ASP A 6 12.20 -23.89 -49.64
CA ASP A 6 12.93 -22.84 -48.98
C ASP A 6 12.07 -22.36 -47.81
N ALA A 7 12.55 -22.62 -46.60
CA ALA A 7 11.99 -22.05 -45.40
C ALA A 7 12.32 -20.54 -45.42
N LYS A 8 11.47 -19.73 -46.06
CA LYS A 8 11.42 -18.31 -45.81
C LYS A 8 11.01 -18.16 -44.34
N GLY A 9 11.91 -17.61 -43.54
CA GLY A 9 11.53 -17.15 -42.20
C GLY A 9 10.36 -16.17 -42.30
N PRO A 10 9.59 -15.97 -41.25
CA PRO A 10 8.44 -15.05 -41.27
C PRO A 10 8.85 -13.74 -41.88
N SER A 11 8.05 -13.25 -42.85
CA SER A 11 8.33 -12.01 -43.52
C SER A 11 8.27 -10.89 -42.46
N MET A 12 9.08 -9.84 -42.61
CA MET A 12 9.02 -8.70 -41.70
C MET A 12 7.58 -8.14 -41.59
N ILE A 13 6.79 -8.22 -42.66
CA ILE A 13 5.37 -7.85 -42.69
C ILE A 13 4.53 -8.65 -41.68
N GLU A 14 4.73 -9.97 -41.60
CA GLU A 14 4.03 -10.83 -40.63
C GLU A 14 4.42 -10.45 -39.21
N THR A 15 5.68 -10.16 -38.95
CA THR A 15 6.18 -9.69 -37.66
C THR A 15 5.58 -8.32 -37.30
N PHE A 16 5.47 -7.40 -38.24
CA PHE A 16 4.82 -6.09 -38.03
C PHE A 16 3.34 -6.20 -37.72
N GLN A 17 2.62 -7.07 -38.43
CA GLN A 17 1.19 -7.29 -38.18
C GLN A 17 0.96 -7.95 -36.83
N GLU A 18 1.78 -8.93 -36.48
CA GLU A 18 1.74 -9.62 -35.18
C GLU A 18 1.97 -8.63 -34.02
N PHE A 19 2.94 -7.73 -34.12
CA PHE A 19 3.19 -6.70 -33.11
C PHE A 19 2.05 -5.69 -32.97
N LYS A 20 1.45 -5.27 -34.09
CA LYS A 20 0.32 -4.34 -34.08
C LYS A 20 -0.92 -4.94 -33.43
N GLU A 21 -1.24 -6.20 -33.74
CA GLU A 21 -2.45 -6.88 -33.25
C GLU A 21 -2.29 -7.38 -31.80
N THR A 22 -1.09 -7.82 -31.43
CA THR A 22 -0.86 -8.47 -30.12
C THR A 22 -0.54 -7.48 -29.02
N LYS A 23 0.03 -6.30 -29.32
CA LYS A 23 0.68 -5.44 -28.33
C LYS A 23 0.09 -4.02 -28.22
N ASN A 24 -0.92 -3.69 -28.99
CA ASN A 24 -1.61 -2.38 -28.95
C ASN A 24 -0.66 -1.16 -28.97
N ILE A 25 0.52 -1.30 -29.62
CA ILE A 25 1.51 -0.24 -29.75
C ILE A 25 1.08 0.71 -30.86
N ASP A 26 1.13 2.02 -30.61
CA ASP A 26 0.84 3.04 -31.61
C ASP A 26 1.79 2.94 -32.80
N ARG A 27 1.24 3.17 -33.99
CA ARG A 27 1.96 3.04 -35.28
C ARG A 27 3.18 3.95 -35.34
N THR A 28 3.07 5.19 -34.89
CA THR A 28 4.16 6.17 -34.89
C THR A 28 5.30 5.72 -33.96
N THR A 29 4.96 5.21 -32.80
CA THR A 29 5.92 4.65 -31.84
C THR A 29 6.63 3.43 -32.41
N LEU A 30 5.91 2.53 -33.10
CA LEU A 30 6.51 1.36 -33.74
C LEU A 30 7.52 1.74 -34.81
N VAL A 31 7.18 2.74 -35.68
CA VAL A 31 8.09 3.25 -36.71
C VAL A 31 9.37 3.82 -36.09
N SER A 32 9.22 4.66 -35.06
CA SER A 32 10.37 5.28 -34.37
C SER A 32 11.30 4.23 -33.75
N VAL A 33 10.73 3.19 -33.11
CA VAL A 33 11.51 2.08 -32.52
C VAL A 33 12.26 1.29 -33.56
N LEU A 34 11.64 1.08 -34.72
CA LEU A 34 12.28 0.39 -35.85
C LEU A 34 13.43 1.21 -36.40
N GLU A 35 13.21 2.50 -36.68
CA GLU A 35 14.26 3.40 -37.17
C GLU A 35 15.43 3.45 -36.20
N GLU A 36 15.16 3.62 -34.87
CA GLU A 36 16.19 3.60 -33.82
C GLU A 36 16.95 2.27 -33.81
N SER A 37 16.24 1.15 -33.94
CA SER A 37 16.85 -0.17 -33.94
C SER A 37 17.75 -0.40 -35.14
N PHE A 38 17.36 0.07 -36.33
CA PHE A 38 18.22 0.03 -37.50
C PHE A 38 19.44 0.93 -37.34
N ARG A 39 19.28 2.16 -36.84
CA ARG A 39 20.38 3.08 -36.56
C ARG A 39 21.39 2.48 -35.60
N ASN A 40 20.94 1.84 -34.51
CA ASN A 40 21.80 1.15 -33.56
C ASN A 40 22.62 0.00 -34.18
N VAL A 41 22.04 -0.73 -35.13
CA VAL A 41 22.77 -1.80 -35.84
C VAL A 41 23.77 -1.20 -36.83
N ILE A 42 23.40 -0.14 -37.56
CA ILE A 42 24.26 0.58 -38.48
C ILE A 42 25.47 1.17 -37.73
N ALA A 43 25.22 1.87 -36.61
CA ALA A 43 26.28 2.44 -35.76
C ALA A 43 27.29 1.39 -35.27
N LYS A 44 26.81 0.18 -34.89
CA LYS A 44 27.69 -0.93 -34.51
C LYS A 44 28.52 -1.50 -35.67
N MET A 45 28.01 -1.41 -36.89
CA MET A 45 28.68 -1.96 -38.06
C MET A 45 29.64 -0.98 -38.72
N PHE A 46 29.25 0.29 -38.83
CA PHE A 46 29.97 1.32 -39.52
C PHE A 46 30.67 2.33 -38.63
N GLY A 47 30.46 2.23 -37.28
CA GLY A 47 31.06 3.11 -36.29
C GLY A 47 30.24 4.39 -36.05
N SER A 48 29.38 4.81 -36.98
CA SER A 48 28.43 5.94 -36.87
C SER A 48 27.19 5.66 -37.72
N ASP A 49 26.08 6.29 -37.38
CA ASP A 49 24.82 6.28 -38.14
C ASP A 49 24.48 7.66 -38.69
N GLU A 50 25.34 8.68 -38.49
CA GLU A 50 25.07 10.08 -38.85
C GLU A 50 24.82 10.30 -40.35
N ASN A 51 25.47 9.51 -41.19
CA ASN A 51 25.37 9.60 -42.65
C ASN A 51 24.42 8.54 -43.25
N PHE A 52 23.50 7.99 -42.44
CA PHE A 52 22.51 7.02 -42.89
C PHE A 52 21.10 7.54 -42.66
N ASP A 53 20.26 7.42 -43.68
CA ASP A 53 18.83 7.65 -43.61
C ASP A 53 18.11 6.30 -43.59
N VAL A 54 17.29 6.09 -42.58
CA VAL A 54 16.46 4.90 -42.43
C VAL A 54 15.02 5.32 -42.61
N ILE A 55 14.38 4.80 -43.65
CA ILE A 55 12.98 5.08 -43.96
C ILE A 55 12.18 3.81 -43.80
N VAL A 56 11.24 3.82 -42.83
CA VAL A 56 10.34 2.68 -42.58
C VAL A 56 8.95 3.00 -43.10
N ASN A 57 8.43 2.15 -43.99
CA ASN A 57 7.06 2.23 -44.47
C ASN A 57 6.17 1.19 -43.78
N PRO A 58 5.40 1.58 -42.78
CA PRO A 58 4.62 0.63 -41.97
C PRO A 58 3.38 0.08 -42.71
N ASP A 59 2.95 0.70 -43.84
CA ASP A 59 1.82 0.21 -44.64
C ASP A 59 2.21 -0.96 -45.53
N LYS A 60 3.42 -0.89 -46.05
CA LYS A 60 3.97 -1.94 -46.92
C LYS A 60 4.76 -2.98 -46.14
N GLY A 61 5.14 -2.66 -44.86
CA GLY A 61 6.06 -3.46 -44.09
C GLY A 61 7.47 -3.48 -44.68
N ASP A 62 7.84 -2.40 -45.35
CA ASP A 62 9.08 -2.26 -46.11
C ASP A 62 9.96 -1.20 -45.46
N PHE A 63 11.25 -1.30 -45.66
CA PHE A 63 12.21 -0.30 -45.20
C PHE A 63 13.30 -0.10 -46.20
N GLU A 64 13.80 1.13 -46.28
CA GLU A 64 14.90 1.55 -47.11
C GLU A 64 15.99 2.16 -46.23
N ILE A 65 17.25 1.81 -46.49
CA ILE A 65 18.41 2.38 -45.83
C ILE A 65 19.24 3.05 -46.90
N HIS A 66 19.44 4.35 -46.76
CA HIS A 66 20.28 5.13 -47.64
C HIS A 66 21.55 5.56 -46.92
N ARG A 67 22.71 5.39 -47.56
CA ARG A 67 23.98 5.89 -47.05
C ARG A 67 24.36 7.11 -47.88
N ASN A 68 24.54 8.24 -47.19
CA ASN A 68 24.93 9.50 -47.78
C ASN A 68 26.43 9.69 -47.66
N ARG A 69 27.12 9.86 -48.78
CA ARG A 69 28.57 10.05 -48.84
C ARG A 69 28.92 11.28 -49.68
N VAL A 70 29.94 12.01 -49.25
CA VAL A 70 30.43 13.18 -49.95
C VAL A 70 31.45 12.73 -51.02
N VAL A 71 31.30 13.25 -52.25
CA VAL A 71 32.23 12.98 -53.34
C VAL A 71 33.54 13.73 -53.12
N VAL A 72 34.65 12.99 -53.06
CA VAL A 72 36.00 13.55 -52.95
C VAL A 72 36.85 13.17 -54.16
N ALA A 73 37.96 13.88 -54.41
CA ALA A 73 38.87 13.55 -55.52
C ALA A 73 39.47 12.14 -55.37
N ASP A 74 39.76 11.50 -56.51
CA ASP A 74 40.33 10.16 -56.48
C ASP A 74 41.67 10.12 -55.70
N GLY A 75 41.69 9.27 -54.65
CA GLY A 75 42.85 9.13 -53.78
C GLY A 75 42.82 10.01 -52.51
N GLU A 76 41.82 10.84 -52.28
CA GLU A 76 41.64 11.68 -51.10
C GLU A 76 40.63 11.12 -50.11
N VAL A 77 40.06 9.96 -50.34
CA VAL A 77 39.10 9.28 -49.44
C VAL A 77 39.81 8.96 -48.10
N GLN A 78 39.35 9.57 -47.01
CA GLN A 78 39.85 9.34 -45.64
C GLN A 78 38.96 8.34 -44.88
N ASP A 79 37.65 8.42 -45.10
CA ASP A 79 36.66 7.53 -44.47
C ASP A 79 35.71 6.98 -45.53
N GLU A 80 35.88 5.71 -45.88
CA GLU A 80 35.03 4.99 -46.88
C GLU A 80 33.53 5.00 -46.52
N ASN A 81 33.18 5.25 -45.22
CA ASN A 81 31.80 5.33 -44.80
C ASN A 81 31.16 6.69 -45.08
N LYS A 82 31.95 7.78 -45.05
CA LYS A 82 31.48 9.17 -45.23
C LYS A 82 31.83 9.76 -46.59
N GLU A 83 32.84 9.21 -47.29
CA GLU A 83 33.39 9.74 -48.50
C GLU A 83 33.36 8.70 -49.64
N ILE A 84 33.22 9.14 -50.86
CA ILE A 84 33.26 8.30 -52.08
C ILE A 84 34.15 8.97 -53.11
N ALA A 85 35.01 8.16 -53.79
CA ALA A 85 35.85 8.68 -54.86
C ALA A 85 34.99 9.11 -56.07
N LEU A 86 35.40 10.18 -56.74
CA LEU A 86 34.69 10.73 -57.92
C LEU A 86 34.49 9.67 -59.00
N SER A 87 35.48 8.85 -59.26
CA SER A 87 35.41 7.76 -60.25
C SER A 87 34.39 6.67 -59.86
N GLU A 88 34.08 6.48 -58.57
CA GLU A 88 33.05 5.57 -58.11
C GLU A 88 31.67 6.22 -58.11
N ALA A 89 31.56 7.50 -57.72
CA ALA A 89 30.33 8.26 -57.74
C ALA A 89 29.79 8.38 -59.17
N GLN A 90 30.66 8.63 -60.15
CA GLN A 90 30.30 8.71 -61.58
C GLN A 90 29.85 7.38 -62.20
N LYS A 91 30.08 6.24 -61.56
CA LYS A 91 29.47 4.95 -61.97
C LYS A 91 28.01 4.84 -61.56
N ILE A 92 27.62 5.57 -60.52
CA ILE A 92 26.24 5.62 -60.04
C ILE A 92 25.45 6.62 -60.92
N GLU A 93 25.97 7.84 -61.04
CA GLU A 93 25.42 8.86 -61.88
C GLU A 93 26.56 9.69 -62.51
N PRO A 94 26.64 9.82 -63.86
CA PRO A 94 27.80 10.44 -64.52
C PRO A 94 28.00 11.91 -64.23
N ASP A 95 26.98 12.60 -63.71
CA ASP A 95 26.95 14.05 -63.51
C ASP A 95 27.46 14.51 -62.17
N TYR A 96 27.87 13.58 -61.28
CA TYR A 96 28.40 13.94 -59.95
C TYR A 96 29.72 14.70 -60.02
N GLU A 97 29.81 15.76 -59.20
CA GLU A 97 31.01 16.58 -59.03
C GLU A 97 31.57 16.45 -57.60
N VAL A 98 32.84 16.84 -57.44
CA VAL A 98 33.49 16.83 -56.10
C VAL A 98 32.81 17.83 -55.19
N GLY A 99 32.44 17.37 -53.99
CA GLY A 99 31.73 18.12 -52.97
C GLY A 99 30.21 17.89 -52.95
N GLU A 100 29.66 17.14 -53.91
CA GLU A 100 28.25 16.74 -53.89
C GLU A 100 28.02 15.53 -53.00
N GLU A 101 26.77 15.36 -52.56
CA GLU A 101 26.34 14.25 -51.71
C GLU A 101 25.69 13.14 -52.56
N VAL A 102 26.21 11.93 -52.44
CA VAL A 102 25.69 10.73 -53.12
C VAL A 102 24.91 9.90 -52.13
N SER A 103 23.65 9.65 -52.41
CA SER A 103 22.78 8.75 -51.62
C SER A 103 22.71 7.38 -52.30
N GLU A 104 23.18 6.36 -51.62
CA GLU A 104 23.15 4.97 -52.08
C GLU A 104 22.20 4.13 -51.25
N GLU A 105 21.34 3.37 -51.89
CA GLU A 105 20.53 2.36 -51.20
C GLU A 105 21.40 1.20 -50.73
N VAL A 106 21.37 0.93 -49.45
CA VAL A 106 22.15 -0.14 -48.83
C VAL A 106 21.26 -1.34 -48.56
N ASN A 107 21.53 -2.45 -49.26
CA ASN A 107 20.77 -3.67 -49.06
C ASN A 107 21.11 -4.32 -47.72
N PHE A 108 20.17 -4.30 -46.78
CA PHE A 108 20.32 -4.87 -45.44
C PHE A 108 20.63 -6.36 -45.41
N GLN A 109 20.26 -7.11 -46.43
CA GLN A 109 20.60 -8.54 -46.53
C GLN A 109 22.11 -8.77 -46.66
N LYS A 110 22.87 -7.79 -47.14
CA LYS A 110 24.34 -7.85 -47.24
C LYS A 110 25.03 -7.69 -45.86
N PHE A 111 24.35 -7.18 -44.84
CA PHE A 111 24.92 -7.02 -43.50
C PHE A 111 25.20 -8.34 -42.77
N GLY A 112 24.72 -9.46 -43.30
CA GLY A 112 24.99 -10.78 -42.76
C GLY A 112 24.12 -11.18 -41.56
N ARG A 113 24.22 -12.45 -41.19
CA ARG A 113 23.36 -13.05 -40.13
C ARG A 113 23.49 -12.38 -38.78
N ARG A 114 24.68 -11.89 -38.41
CA ARG A 114 24.90 -11.23 -37.09
C ARG A 114 24.10 -9.93 -36.98
N ALA A 115 24.07 -9.11 -38.00
CA ALA A 115 23.32 -7.85 -38.04
C ALA A 115 21.81 -8.10 -37.88
N ILE A 116 21.29 -9.10 -38.61
CA ILE A 116 19.87 -9.50 -38.53
C ILE A 116 19.52 -9.98 -37.12
N LEU A 117 20.38 -10.78 -36.46
CA LEU A 117 20.20 -11.22 -35.08
C LEU A 117 20.26 -10.05 -34.10
N ASN A 118 21.21 -9.13 -34.25
CA ASN A 118 21.31 -7.95 -33.43
C ASN A 118 20.05 -7.06 -33.56
N LEU A 119 19.57 -6.82 -34.77
CA LEU A 119 18.36 -6.06 -35.03
C LEU A 119 17.17 -6.69 -34.30
N ARG A 120 16.98 -8.01 -34.45
CA ARG A 120 15.91 -8.73 -33.77
C ARG A 120 15.98 -8.62 -32.25
N GLN A 121 17.18 -8.73 -31.67
CA GLN A 121 17.37 -8.60 -30.23
C GLN A 121 17.11 -7.16 -29.76
N THR A 122 17.60 -6.15 -30.48
CA THR A 122 17.39 -4.75 -30.14
C THR A 122 15.90 -4.39 -30.22
N LEU A 123 15.21 -4.84 -31.29
CA LEU A 123 13.76 -4.67 -31.42
C LEU A 123 12.99 -5.30 -30.27
N ALA A 124 13.27 -6.56 -29.97
CA ALA A 124 12.60 -7.26 -28.86
C ALA A 124 12.81 -6.55 -27.51
N SER A 125 14.04 -6.06 -27.27
CA SER A 125 14.37 -5.30 -26.06
C SER A 125 13.62 -3.97 -25.98
N LYS A 126 13.56 -3.21 -27.09
CA LYS A 126 12.87 -1.92 -27.16
C LYS A 126 11.35 -2.05 -27.04
N ILE A 127 10.76 -3.08 -27.63
CA ILE A 127 9.33 -3.36 -27.49
C ILE A 127 9.01 -3.69 -26.04
N LEU A 128 9.82 -4.55 -25.39
CA LEU A 128 9.65 -4.88 -23.98
C LEU A 128 9.77 -3.64 -23.07
N GLU A 129 10.71 -2.74 -23.38
CA GLU A 129 10.86 -1.45 -22.67
C GLU A 129 9.58 -0.61 -22.77
N LEU A 130 9.02 -0.47 -23.97
CA LEU A 130 7.76 0.26 -24.17
C LEU A 130 6.56 -0.39 -23.45
N GLU A 131 6.48 -1.73 -23.45
CA GLU A 131 5.44 -2.44 -22.71
C GLU A 131 5.54 -2.16 -21.21
N HIS A 132 6.76 -2.20 -20.67
CA HIS A 132 7.03 -1.92 -19.27
C HIS A 132 6.67 -0.46 -18.93
N ASP A 133 7.04 0.50 -19.77
CA ASP A 133 6.71 1.91 -19.55
C ASP A 133 5.19 2.15 -19.61
N SER A 134 4.51 1.55 -20.58
CA SER A 134 3.05 1.62 -20.68
C SER A 134 2.36 1.01 -19.45
N LEU A 135 2.82 -0.16 -19.02
CA LEU A 135 2.31 -0.84 -17.82
C LEU A 135 2.55 0.00 -16.56
N TYR A 136 3.75 0.58 -16.42
CA TYR A 136 4.09 1.47 -15.32
C TYR A 136 3.15 2.68 -15.25
N GLN A 137 2.95 3.39 -16.34
CA GLN A 137 2.06 4.56 -16.40
C GLN A 137 0.60 4.16 -16.09
N LYS A 138 0.11 3.09 -16.71
CA LYS A 138 -1.24 2.57 -16.49
C LYS A 138 -1.54 2.30 -15.02
N TYR A 139 -0.61 1.65 -14.30
CA TYR A 139 -0.82 1.31 -12.90
C TYR A 139 -0.43 2.42 -11.93
N LYS A 140 0.44 3.34 -12.33
CA LYS A 140 0.73 4.56 -11.57
C LYS A 140 -0.52 5.42 -11.40
N ASP A 141 -1.33 5.55 -12.44
CA ASP A 141 -2.61 6.26 -12.39
C ASP A 141 -3.68 5.53 -11.57
N LYS A 142 -3.50 4.22 -11.36
CA LYS A 142 -4.39 3.37 -10.55
C LYS A 142 -3.95 3.24 -9.09
N VAL A 143 -2.90 3.92 -8.65
CA VAL A 143 -2.48 3.91 -7.23
C VAL A 143 -3.65 4.37 -6.36
N ASN A 144 -3.89 3.68 -5.24
CA ASN A 144 -5.03 3.85 -4.34
C ASN A 144 -6.41 3.53 -4.93
N THR A 145 -6.48 2.84 -6.06
CA THR A 145 -7.74 2.29 -6.59
C THR A 145 -7.81 0.77 -6.38
N VAL A 146 -9.03 0.25 -6.30
CA VAL A 146 -9.26 -1.20 -6.19
C VAL A 146 -9.08 -1.84 -7.55
N VAL A 147 -8.30 -2.92 -7.58
CA VAL A 147 -8.14 -3.80 -8.72
C VAL A 147 -8.50 -5.23 -8.32
N SER A 148 -8.89 -6.03 -9.30
CA SER A 148 -9.16 -7.46 -9.13
C SER A 148 -8.13 -8.26 -9.91
N GLY A 149 -7.71 -9.40 -9.37
CA GLY A 149 -6.85 -10.33 -10.07
C GLY A 149 -7.14 -11.75 -9.66
N GLU A 150 -6.92 -12.69 -10.57
CA GLU A 150 -7.05 -14.12 -10.30
C GLU A 150 -5.74 -14.65 -9.70
N VAL A 151 -5.82 -15.44 -8.63
CA VAL A 151 -4.66 -16.06 -8.01
C VAL A 151 -4.00 -17.04 -8.98
N TYR A 152 -2.84 -16.67 -9.49
CA TYR A 152 -2.05 -17.49 -10.40
C TYR A 152 -1.10 -18.42 -9.66
N GLN A 153 -0.35 -17.87 -8.68
CA GLN A 153 0.62 -18.63 -7.91
C GLN A 153 0.75 -18.12 -6.47
N ILE A 154 0.91 -19.06 -5.54
CA ILE A 154 1.07 -18.76 -4.11
C ILE A 154 2.48 -19.15 -3.71
N TRP A 155 3.28 -18.16 -3.29
CA TRP A 155 4.62 -18.35 -2.78
C TRP A 155 4.66 -18.07 -1.26
N LYS A 156 5.75 -18.49 -0.64
CA LYS A 156 5.92 -18.29 0.82
C LYS A 156 5.91 -16.81 1.24
N ARG A 157 6.39 -15.92 0.38
CA ARG A 157 6.55 -14.48 0.68
C ARG A 157 5.50 -13.60 0.04
N GLU A 158 4.83 -14.06 -1.00
CA GLU A 158 3.84 -13.27 -1.74
C GLU A 158 2.87 -14.17 -2.50
N VAL A 159 1.74 -13.61 -2.87
CA VAL A 159 0.78 -14.20 -3.81
C VAL A 159 0.87 -13.43 -5.11
N LEU A 160 1.01 -14.15 -6.21
CA LEU A 160 0.99 -13.60 -7.56
C LEU A 160 -0.43 -13.69 -8.11
N LEU A 161 -0.97 -12.57 -8.50
CA LEU A 161 -2.27 -12.45 -9.15
C LEU A 161 -2.06 -12.04 -10.61
N MET A 162 -3.02 -12.41 -11.46
CA MET A 162 -3.08 -11.97 -12.85
C MET A 162 -4.33 -11.14 -13.07
N ASP A 163 -4.20 -9.99 -13.71
CA ASP A 163 -5.36 -9.23 -14.15
C ASP A 163 -5.99 -9.83 -15.43
N ASP A 164 -7.09 -9.25 -15.92
CA ASP A 164 -7.79 -9.71 -17.12
C ASP A 164 -6.94 -9.58 -18.42
N GLU A 165 -5.89 -8.76 -18.38
CA GLU A 165 -4.98 -8.56 -19.50
C GLU A 165 -3.73 -9.44 -19.41
N GLY A 166 -3.58 -10.22 -18.34
CA GLY A 166 -2.43 -11.07 -18.09
C GLY A 166 -1.23 -10.34 -17.46
N ASN A 167 -1.43 -9.18 -16.84
CA ASN A 167 -0.38 -8.50 -16.11
C ASN A 167 -0.20 -9.08 -14.71
N GLU A 168 1.04 -9.15 -14.26
CA GLU A 168 1.40 -9.67 -12.95
C GLU A 168 1.18 -8.62 -11.86
N LEU A 169 0.40 -8.99 -10.84
CA LEU A 169 0.11 -8.18 -9.66
C LEU A 169 0.64 -8.91 -8.43
N HIS A 170 1.47 -8.23 -7.65
CA HIS A 170 2.14 -8.82 -6.50
C HIS A 170 1.46 -8.43 -5.20
N LEU A 171 1.07 -9.42 -4.39
CA LEU A 171 0.53 -9.23 -3.05
C LEU A 171 1.50 -9.81 -2.00
N PRO A 172 2.44 -8.99 -1.48
CA PRO A 172 3.42 -9.41 -0.49
C PRO A 172 2.75 -9.89 0.80
N LYS A 173 3.40 -10.80 1.54
CA LYS A 173 2.88 -11.35 2.81
C LYS A 173 2.54 -10.26 3.85
N ALA A 174 3.31 -9.19 3.90
CA ALA A 174 3.07 -8.05 4.80
C ALA A 174 1.80 -7.25 4.44
N GLU A 175 1.34 -7.35 3.20
CA GLU A 175 0.16 -6.66 2.68
C GLU A 175 -1.08 -7.56 2.60
N GLN A 176 -0.99 -8.79 3.11
CA GLN A 176 -2.10 -9.74 3.21
C GLN A 176 -2.76 -9.61 4.58
N ILE A 177 -4.08 -9.75 4.64
CA ILE A 177 -4.78 -9.88 5.91
C ILE A 177 -4.35 -11.22 6.54
N PRO A 178 -4.00 -11.27 7.84
CA PRO A 178 -3.49 -12.49 8.47
C PRO A 178 -4.41 -13.71 8.34
N SER A 179 -5.73 -13.49 8.27
CA SER A 179 -6.77 -14.51 8.13
C SER A 179 -7.12 -14.87 6.69
N ASP A 180 -6.53 -14.19 5.68
CA ASP A 180 -6.76 -14.52 4.26
C ASP A 180 -6.21 -15.91 3.92
N ASN A 181 -7.03 -16.70 3.23
CA ASN A 181 -6.66 -17.97 2.64
C ASN A 181 -6.87 -17.90 1.13
N TYR A 182 -5.81 -18.03 0.37
CA TYR A 182 -5.85 -17.92 -1.08
C TYR A 182 -5.85 -19.28 -1.75
N HIS A 183 -6.65 -19.44 -2.81
CA HIS A 183 -6.69 -20.62 -3.64
C HIS A 183 -6.43 -20.26 -5.10
N LYS A 184 -5.69 -21.10 -5.80
CA LYS A 184 -5.42 -20.89 -7.23
C LYS A 184 -6.73 -20.82 -8.02
N GLY A 185 -6.86 -19.80 -8.89
CA GLY A 185 -8.07 -19.55 -9.67
C GLY A 185 -9.13 -18.71 -8.96
N GLU A 186 -8.88 -18.27 -7.72
CA GLU A 186 -9.76 -17.38 -6.96
C GLU A 186 -9.52 -15.93 -7.34
N THR A 187 -10.59 -15.15 -7.49
CA THR A 187 -10.49 -13.70 -7.71
C THR A 187 -10.33 -12.96 -6.40
N VAL A 188 -9.28 -12.17 -6.29
CA VAL A 188 -8.95 -11.37 -5.11
C VAL A 188 -8.99 -9.88 -5.45
N ARG A 189 -9.64 -9.10 -4.60
CA ARG A 189 -9.66 -7.64 -4.68
C ARG A 189 -8.62 -7.04 -3.73
N ALA A 190 -7.90 -6.05 -4.21
CA ALA A 190 -6.93 -5.30 -3.41
C ALA A 190 -6.75 -3.91 -4.00
N ILE A 191 -6.10 -3.00 -3.27
CA ILE A 191 -5.69 -1.72 -3.87
C ILE A 191 -4.29 -1.83 -4.46
N VAL A 192 -4.03 -1.04 -5.48
CA VAL A 192 -2.67 -0.77 -5.92
C VAL A 192 -2.02 0.15 -4.90
N LYS A 193 -1.09 -0.38 -4.12
CA LYS A 193 -0.36 0.38 -3.10
C LYS A 193 0.69 1.28 -3.73
N GLU A 194 1.50 0.71 -4.59
CA GLU A 194 2.57 1.39 -5.31
C GLU A 194 2.99 0.61 -6.54
N VAL A 195 3.66 1.28 -7.46
CA VAL A 195 4.30 0.65 -8.61
C VAL A 195 5.80 0.91 -8.51
N GLN A 196 6.55 -0.14 -8.29
CA GLN A 196 8.02 -0.10 -8.23
C GLN A 196 8.57 -0.34 -9.63
N ASN A 197 9.60 0.41 -10.03
CA ASN A 197 10.28 0.20 -11.30
C ASN A 197 11.74 -0.18 -11.01
N GLU A 198 12.02 -1.46 -10.94
CA GLU A 198 13.36 -1.99 -10.74
C GLU A 198 13.95 -2.45 -12.08
N ASN A 199 15.05 -1.82 -12.52
CA ASN A 199 15.74 -2.17 -13.78
C ASN A 199 14.80 -2.18 -15.00
N ASN A 200 13.94 -1.19 -15.11
CA ASN A 200 12.93 -1.08 -16.18
C ASN A 200 11.89 -2.23 -16.20
N ASN A 201 11.71 -2.90 -15.07
CA ASN A 201 10.70 -3.92 -14.88
C ASN A 201 9.66 -3.43 -13.84
N PRO A 202 8.48 -2.97 -14.25
CA PRO A 202 7.45 -2.48 -13.34
C PRO A 202 6.88 -3.62 -12.51
N ARG A 203 6.92 -3.44 -11.20
CA ARG A 203 6.33 -4.36 -10.23
C ARG A 203 5.17 -3.69 -9.53
N ILE A 204 3.97 -4.19 -9.74
CA ILE A 204 2.73 -3.64 -9.19
C ILE A 204 2.48 -4.28 -7.84
N ILE A 205 2.59 -3.48 -6.77
CA ILE A 205 2.41 -3.95 -5.40
C ILE A 205 0.98 -3.66 -4.94
N LEU A 206 0.30 -4.72 -4.56
CA LEU A 206 -1.05 -4.66 -4.01
C LEU A 206 -1.04 -4.67 -2.48
N SER A 207 -2.12 -4.14 -1.89
CA SER A 207 -2.36 -4.20 -0.45
C SER A 207 -3.83 -4.48 -0.13
N ARG A 208 -4.04 -5.36 0.86
CA ARG A 208 -5.33 -5.60 1.52
C ARG A 208 -5.34 -5.09 2.97
N THR A 209 -4.16 -4.69 3.48
CA THR A 209 -3.98 -4.18 4.85
C THR A 209 -4.13 -2.66 4.95
N SER A 210 -3.98 -1.94 3.85
CA SER A 210 -4.07 -0.48 3.84
C SER A 210 -5.45 0.03 4.29
N PRO A 211 -5.50 1.11 5.10
CA PRO A 211 -6.74 1.81 5.42
C PRO A 211 -7.52 2.27 4.19
N ILE A 212 -6.82 2.69 3.12
CA ILE A 212 -7.42 3.14 1.86
C ILE A 212 -8.23 2.01 1.20
N PHE A 213 -7.87 0.74 1.40
CA PHE A 213 -8.66 -0.37 0.89
C PHE A 213 -10.08 -0.37 1.47
N LEU A 214 -10.19 -0.16 2.79
CA LEU A 214 -11.50 -0.04 3.45
C LEU A 214 -12.27 1.20 2.97
N GLU A 215 -11.58 2.34 2.77
CA GLU A 215 -12.21 3.56 2.22
C GLU A 215 -12.84 3.29 0.85
N ARG A 216 -12.10 2.67 -0.07
CA ARG A 216 -12.59 2.33 -1.41
C ARG A 216 -13.72 1.31 -1.40
N LEU A 217 -13.70 0.36 -0.47
CA LEU A 217 -14.81 -0.58 -0.29
C LEU A 217 -16.08 0.14 0.20
N LEU A 218 -15.95 1.09 1.14
CA LEU A 218 -17.06 1.91 1.60
C LEU A 218 -17.62 2.80 0.48
N GLU A 219 -16.76 3.43 -0.31
CA GLU A 219 -17.19 4.23 -1.47
C GLU A 219 -18.00 3.40 -2.49
N ALA A 220 -17.59 2.15 -2.70
CA ALA A 220 -18.30 1.26 -3.62
C ALA A 220 -19.67 0.79 -3.10
N GLU A 221 -19.81 0.59 -1.77
CA GLU A 221 -21.02 0.05 -1.15
C GLU A 221 -22.00 1.14 -0.67
N VAL A 222 -21.54 2.37 -0.47
CA VAL A 222 -22.32 3.49 0.09
C VAL A 222 -22.46 4.60 -0.95
N PRO A 223 -23.59 4.67 -1.67
CA PRO A 223 -23.81 5.68 -2.71
C PRO A 223 -23.64 7.11 -2.21
N GLU A 224 -24.04 7.40 -0.96
CA GLU A 224 -23.95 8.72 -0.36
C GLU A 224 -22.49 9.19 -0.20
N ILE A 225 -21.53 8.27 -0.09
CA ILE A 225 -20.08 8.60 -0.10
C ILE A 225 -19.65 8.88 -1.55
N ASN A 226 -20.05 8.04 -2.49
CA ASN A 226 -19.71 8.21 -3.89
C ASN A 226 -20.28 9.53 -4.47
N ASP A 227 -21.46 9.94 -4.02
CA ASP A 227 -22.12 11.19 -4.39
C ASP A 227 -21.55 12.43 -3.67
N GLY A 228 -20.60 12.24 -2.74
CA GLY A 228 -19.96 13.30 -1.98
C GLY A 228 -20.82 13.91 -0.86
N LEU A 229 -21.95 13.28 -0.52
CA LEU A 229 -22.84 13.73 0.58
C LEU A 229 -22.26 13.35 1.94
N ILE A 230 -21.52 12.26 2.00
CA ILE A 230 -20.78 11.79 3.17
C ILE A 230 -19.29 11.73 2.83
N THR A 231 -18.46 12.22 3.73
CA THR A 231 -17.00 12.20 3.60
C THR A 231 -16.40 11.29 4.68
N ILE A 232 -15.51 10.40 4.28
CA ILE A 232 -14.65 9.65 5.21
C ILE A 232 -13.52 10.58 5.63
N LYS A 233 -13.45 10.93 6.90
CA LYS A 233 -12.40 11.82 7.44
C LYS A 233 -11.13 11.06 7.77
N LYS A 234 -11.27 9.88 8.37
CA LYS A 234 -10.15 9.04 8.75
C LYS A 234 -10.54 7.60 8.99
N VAL A 235 -9.61 6.71 8.72
CA VAL A 235 -9.72 5.28 8.99
C VAL A 235 -8.55 4.83 9.85
N ALA A 236 -8.85 4.20 10.97
CA ALA A 236 -7.88 3.47 11.79
C ALA A 236 -8.20 1.99 11.69
N ARG A 237 -7.20 1.16 11.36
CA ARG A 237 -7.41 -0.23 11.03
C ARG A 237 -6.35 -1.15 11.63
N MET A 238 -6.80 -2.27 12.17
CA MET A 238 -6.00 -3.45 12.51
C MET A 238 -6.48 -4.58 11.60
N PRO A 239 -5.77 -4.85 10.49
CA PRO A 239 -6.26 -5.72 9.43
C PRO A 239 -6.64 -7.12 9.91
N GLY A 240 -7.85 -7.54 9.58
CA GLY A 240 -8.41 -8.85 9.96
C GLY A 240 -9.03 -8.92 11.35
N ASP A 241 -8.87 -7.88 12.18
CA ASP A 241 -9.43 -7.82 13.53
C ASP A 241 -10.53 -6.76 13.64
N ARG A 242 -10.17 -5.50 13.57
CA ARG A 242 -11.10 -4.39 13.76
C ARG A 242 -10.63 -3.10 13.06
N ALA A 243 -11.60 -2.30 12.61
CA ALA A 243 -11.38 -0.97 12.11
C ALA A 243 -12.36 0.04 12.73
N LYS A 244 -11.94 1.30 12.80
CA LYS A 244 -12.79 2.44 13.11
C LYS A 244 -12.74 3.45 11.97
N VAL A 245 -13.91 3.93 11.55
CA VAL A 245 -14.08 4.85 10.44
C VAL A 245 -14.81 6.08 10.93
N ALA A 246 -14.19 7.24 10.81
CA ALA A 246 -14.81 8.54 11.12
C ALA A 246 -15.41 9.13 9.85
N VAL A 247 -16.72 9.37 9.88
CA VAL A 247 -17.49 9.92 8.76
C VAL A 247 -18.17 11.23 9.14
N GLU A 248 -18.37 12.09 8.16
CA GLU A 248 -19.07 13.36 8.33
C GLU A 248 -20.02 13.58 7.16
N SER A 249 -21.22 14.12 7.43
CA SER A 249 -22.11 14.64 6.41
C SER A 249 -22.23 16.14 6.53
N TYR A 250 -22.24 16.82 5.39
CA TYR A 250 -22.51 18.28 5.32
C TYR A 250 -24.01 18.59 5.28
N ASP A 251 -24.87 17.59 5.06
CA ASP A 251 -26.33 17.73 5.12
C ASP A 251 -26.84 17.17 6.46
N GLU A 252 -27.38 18.06 7.31
CA GLU A 252 -27.89 17.70 8.64
C GLU A 252 -29.04 16.69 8.60
N ARG A 253 -29.68 16.49 7.45
CA ARG A 253 -30.77 15.51 7.26
C ARG A 253 -30.25 14.10 7.04
N ILE A 254 -28.97 13.93 6.79
CA ILE A 254 -28.33 12.62 6.53
C ILE A 254 -27.60 12.17 7.79
N ASP A 255 -28.02 11.02 8.33
CA ASP A 255 -27.21 10.31 9.34
C ASP A 255 -26.06 9.55 8.65
N PRO A 256 -24.79 10.04 8.74
CA PRO A 256 -23.71 9.43 8.01
C PRO A 256 -23.35 8.04 8.54
N VAL A 257 -23.57 7.76 9.83
CA VAL A 257 -23.31 6.44 10.42
C VAL A 257 -24.37 5.45 9.94
N GLY A 258 -25.66 5.84 10.04
CA GLY A 258 -26.76 4.99 9.58
C GLY A 258 -26.67 4.67 8.10
N ALA A 259 -26.28 5.63 7.26
CA ALA A 259 -26.08 5.44 5.83
C ALA A 259 -24.96 4.46 5.51
N CYS A 260 -23.81 4.57 6.20
CA CYS A 260 -22.65 3.66 6.00
C CYS A 260 -22.95 2.25 6.50
N VAL A 261 -23.62 2.10 7.64
CA VAL A 261 -23.96 0.80 8.22
C VAL A 261 -25.07 0.11 7.41
N GLY A 262 -26.05 0.88 6.96
CA GLY A 262 -27.23 0.39 6.25
C GLY A 262 -28.25 -0.31 7.16
N VAL A 263 -29.40 -0.63 6.61
CA VAL A 263 -30.50 -1.29 7.36
C VAL A 263 -30.03 -2.63 7.91
N LYS A 264 -30.03 -2.78 9.24
CA LYS A 264 -29.53 -3.98 9.94
C LYS A 264 -28.10 -4.38 9.55
N GLY A 265 -27.26 -3.41 9.20
CA GLY A 265 -25.86 -3.67 8.83
C GLY A 265 -25.66 -4.21 7.40
N SER A 266 -26.66 -4.13 6.53
CA SER A 266 -26.62 -4.77 5.21
C SER A 266 -25.44 -4.32 4.34
N ARG A 267 -25.04 -3.04 4.40
CA ARG A 267 -23.92 -2.50 3.63
C ARG A 267 -22.56 -2.91 4.23
N VAL A 268 -22.42 -2.71 5.53
CA VAL A 268 -21.17 -3.07 6.23
C VAL A 268 -20.89 -4.56 6.20
N HIS A 269 -21.91 -5.43 6.25
CA HIS A 269 -21.70 -6.88 6.21
C HIS A 269 -21.02 -7.39 4.95
N GLY A 270 -21.25 -6.75 3.78
CA GLY A 270 -20.55 -7.07 2.54
C GLY A 270 -19.04 -6.82 2.69
N ILE A 271 -18.70 -5.66 3.25
CA ILE A 271 -17.31 -5.24 3.47
C ILE A 271 -16.64 -6.11 4.55
N VAL A 272 -17.32 -6.37 5.67
CA VAL A 272 -16.84 -7.27 6.74
C VAL A 272 -16.47 -8.65 6.20
N ARG A 273 -17.29 -9.19 5.29
CA ARG A 273 -17.04 -10.49 4.65
C ARG A 273 -15.81 -10.42 3.72
N GLU A 274 -15.68 -9.35 2.94
CA GLU A 274 -14.51 -9.13 2.07
C GLU A 274 -13.20 -9.05 2.88
N LEU A 275 -13.26 -8.46 4.07
CA LEU A 275 -12.12 -8.26 4.97
C LEU A 275 -11.93 -9.40 5.99
N CYS A 276 -12.39 -10.62 5.66
CA CYS A 276 -12.21 -11.82 6.50
C CYS A 276 -12.77 -11.68 7.92
N ASN A 277 -13.99 -11.12 8.04
CA ASN A 277 -14.70 -10.85 9.30
C ASN A 277 -14.07 -9.77 10.20
N GLU A 278 -13.36 -8.81 9.61
CA GLU A 278 -12.91 -7.61 10.32
C GLU A 278 -14.10 -6.77 10.79
N ASN A 279 -14.17 -6.49 12.10
CA ASN A 279 -15.25 -5.68 12.66
C ASN A 279 -15.06 -4.20 12.31
N ILE A 280 -16.10 -3.55 11.80
CA ILE A 280 -16.04 -2.15 11.36
C ILE A 280 -16.94 -1.30 12.24
N ASP A 281 -16.36 -0.39 13.01
CA ASP A 281 -17.06 0.62 13.81
C ASP A 281 -17.09 1.94 13.03
N VAL A 282 -18.27 2.41 12.66
CA VAL A 282 -18.46 3.71 12.03
C VAL A 282 -18.88 4.71 13.07
N ILE A 283 -18.21 5.86 13.13
CA ILE A 283 -18.51 6.94 14.08
C ILE A 283 -18.63 8.28 13.37
N ASN A 284 -19.46 9.18 13.94
CA ASN A 284 -19.52 10.55 13.48
C ASN A 284 -18.26 11.32 13.86
N TYR A 285 -17.60 11.90 12.87
CA TYR A 285 -16.52 12.84 13.09
C TYR A 285 -17.00 14.10 13.84
N SER A 286 -16.12 14.74 14.57
CA SER A 286 -16.35 16.04 15.20
C SER A 286 -15.06 16.84 15.20
N SER A 287 -15.16 18.13 14.91
CA SER A 287 -14.06 19.09 15.09
C SER A 287 -13.73 19.35 16.56
N ASN A 288 -14.71 19.12 17.47
CA ASN A 288 -14.46 19.13 18.91
C ASN A 288 -13.73 17.83 19.30
N VAL A 289 -12.46 17.97 19.69
CA VAL A 289 -11.56 16.85 20.01
C VAL A 289 -12.10 15.99 21.14
N GLN A 290 -12.65 16.59 22.20
CA GLN A 290 -13.22 15.82 23.32
C GLN A 290 -14.38 14.94 22.86
N LEU A 291 -15.29 15.50 22.09
CA LEU A 291 -16.43 14.78 21.54
C LEU A 291 -15.97 13.69 20.55
N TYR A 292 -14.92 13.98 19.77
CA TYR A 292 -14.36 12.99 18.84
C TYR A 292 -13.73 11.81 19.57
N ILE A 293 -12.92 12.06 20.62
CA ILE A 293 -12.34 11.02 21.47
C ILE A 293 -13.45 10.21 22.16
N GLN A 294 -14.47 10.87 22.71
CA GLN A 294 -15.60 10.21 23.32
C GLN A 294 -16.30 9.24 22.35
N ARG A 295 -16.55 9.68 21.11
CA ARG A 295 -17.14 8.83 20.06
C ARG A 295 -16.21 7.70 19.64
N ALA A 296 -14.89 7.97 19.55
CA ALA A 296 -13.90 6.99 19.16
C ALA A 296 -13.76 5.86 20.19
N LEU A 297 -14.02 6.12 21.48
CA LEU A 297 -13.99 5.12 22.55
C LEU A 297 -15.28 4.31 22.65
N SER A 298 -16.33 4.64 21.87
CA SER A 298 -17.55 3.83 21.84
C SER A 298 -17.22 2.31 21.72
N PRO A 299 -17.95 1.44 22.46
CA PRO A 299 -19.21 1.65 23.21
C PRO A 299 -19.06 2.19 24.63
N ALA A 300 -17.83 2.43 25.13
CA ALA A 300 -17.61 2.93 26.50
C ALA A 300 -18.18 4.34 26.69
N LYS A 301 -18.78 4.57 27.86
CA LYS A 301 -19.32 5.86 28.27
C LYS A 301 -18.27 6.62 29.06
N VAL A 302 -17.81 7.73 28.47
CA VAL A 302 -16.79 8.58 29.10
C VAL A 302 -17.46 9.58 30.06
N SER A 303 -16.91 9.70 31.26
CA SER A 303 -17.37 10.66 32.29
C SER A 303 -16.79 12.07 32.05
N SER A 304 -15.48 12.17 31.88
CA SER A 304 -14.79 13.42 31.57
C SER A 304 -13.51 13.19 30.77
N ILE A 305 -13.05 14.22 30.07
CA ILE A 305 -11.80 14.19 29.31
C ILE A 305 -11.02 15.47 29.58
N VAL A 306 -9.76 15.32 29.95
CA VAL A 306 -8.79 16.40 30.07
C VAL A 306 -7.84 16.31 28.88
N LEU A 307 -7.70 17.41 28.15
CA LEU A 307 -6.86 17.46 26.96
C LEU A 307 -5.59 18.24 27.21
N ASP A 308 -4.47 17.66 26.86
CA ASP A 308 -3.20 18.32 26.65
C ASP A 308 -2.96 18.45 25.13
N GLN A 309 -3.31 19.62 24.59
CA GLN A 309 -3.21 19.89 23.17
C GLN A 309 -1.76 20.01 22.68
N GLU A 310 -0.84 20.46 23.55
CA GLU A 310 0.57 20.64 23.18
C GLU A 310 1.26 19.30 22.96
N ASN A 311 0.95 18.32 23.81
CA ASN A 311 1.56 16.98 23.74
C ASN A 311 0.69 15.93 23.02
N HIS A 312 -0.46 16.33 22.47
CA HIS A 312 -1.45 15.40 21.87
C HIS A 312 -1.82 14.24 22.80
N LYS A 313 -2.10 14.57 24.08
CA LYS A 313 -2.54 13.61 25.08
C LYS A 313 -3.95 13.89 25.54
N ALA A 314 -4.66 12.82 25.89
CA ALA A 314 -6.00 12.88 26.47
C ALA A 314 -6.09 11.94 27.66
N GLU A 315 -6.41 12.48 28.82
CA GLU A 315 -6.75 11.72 30.00
C GLU A 315 -8.27 11.53 30.04
N VAL A 316 -8.69 10.30 30.01
CA VAL A 316 -10.10 9.92 29.92
C VAL A 316 -10.52 9.23 31.20
N TYR A 317 -11.48 9.82 31.88
CA TYR A 317 -12.02 9.33 33.14
C TYR A 317 -13.33 8.58 32.89
N LEU A 318 -13.43 7.35 33.37
CA LEU A 318 -14.57 6.46 33.17
C LEU A 318 -14.98 5.81 34.50
N GLN A 319 -16.26 5.40 34.55
CA GLN A 319 -16.72 4.52 35.66
C GLN A 319 -15.98 3.16 35.58
N PRO A 320 -15.75 2.48 36.73
CA PRO A 320 -14.99 1.23 36.78
C PRO A 320 -15.47 0.15 35.77
N GLU A 321 -16.78 0.03 35.57
CA GLU A 321 -17.40 -0.91 34.63
C GLU A 321 -17.13 -0.59 33.17
N GLU A 322 -16.90 0.67 32.83
CA GLU A 322 -16.69 1.16 31.44
C GLU A 322 -15.21 1.04 31.00
N VAL A 323 -14.27 0.94 31.95
CA VAL A 323 -12.83 0.90 31.65
C VAL A 323 -12.46 -0.27 30.74
N SER A 324 -13.01 -1.46 31.02
CA SER A 324 -12.77 -2.65 30.20
C SER A 324 -13.29 -2.49 28.77
N LEU A 325 -14.41 -1.78 28.60
CA LEU A 325 -14.98 -1.48 27.28
C LEU A 325 -14.13 -0.46 26.52
N ALA A 326 -13.62 0.57 27.21
CA ALA A 326 -12.75 1.58 26.60
C ALA A 326 -11.44 0.99 26.10
N ILE A 327 -10.81 0.13 26.89
CA ILE A 327 -9.59 -0.59 26.53
C ILE A 327 -9.88 -1.60 25.40
N GLY A 328 -10.95 -2.38 25.56
CA GLY A 328 -11.32 -3.45 24.64
C GLY A 328 -10.40 -4.66 24.71
N ARG A 329 -10.76 -5.71 23.99
CA ARG A 329 -9.99 -6.96 23.93
C ARG A 329 -8.57 -6.68 23.42
N GLY A 330 -7.55 -7.05 24.23
CA GLY A 330 -6.14 -6.84 23.88
C GLY A 330 -5.75 -5.37 23.64
N GLY A 331 -6.48 -4.41 24.21
CA GLY A 331 -6.21 -2.99 24.04
C GLY A 331 -6.59 -2.43 22.64
N MET A 332 -7.32 -3.19 21.83
CA MET A 332 -7.61 -2.80 20.45
C MET A 332 -8.49 -1.55 20.36
N ASN A 333 -9.49 -1.40 21.24
CA ASN A 333 -10.40 -0.26 21.16
C ASN A 333 -9.69 1.07 21.42
N ILE A 334 -8.92 1.14 22.49
CA ILE A 334 -8.14 2.36 22.83
C ILE A 334 -7.06 2.65 21.78
N LYS A 335 -6.38 1.61 21.27
CA LYS A 335 -5.34 1.76 20.24
C LYS A 335 -5.93 2.31 18.94
N LEU A 336 -7.07 1.78 18.48
CA LEU A 336 -7.76 2.29 17.29
C LEU A 336 -8.29 3.71 17.51
N ALA A 337 -8.81 4.02 18.72
CA ALA A 337 -9.24 5.36 19.06
C ALA A 337 -8.06 6.35 19.03
N SER A 338 -6.90 5.97 19.59
CA SER A 338 -5.69 6.79 19.51
C SER A 338 -5.21 7.02 18.07
N MET A 339 -5.18 5.96 17.25
CA MET A 339 -4.82 6.08 15.82
C MET A 339 -5.80 6.97 15.05
N LEU A 340 -7.09 6.88 15.36
CA LEU A 340 -8.14 7.64 14.69
C LEU A 340 -8.09 9.12 15.05
N THR A 341 -7.89 9.44 16.33
CA THR A 341 -7.92 10.82 16.86
C THR A 341 -6.56 11.52 16.85
N GLU A 342 -5.46 10.77 16.66
CA GLU A 342 -4.05 11.24 16.76
C GLU A 342 -3.67 11.75 18.15
N TYR A 343 -4.41 11.31 19.17
CA TYR A 343 -4.11 11.57 20.58
C TYR A 343 -3.67 10.29 21.27
N THR A 344 -2.67 10.38 22.13
CA THR A 344 -2.37 9.33 23.10
C THR A 344 -3.44 9.36 24.18
N ILE A 345 -4.21 8.28 24.32
CA ILE A 345 -5.35 8.20 25.24
C ILE A 345 -4.93 7.38 26.45
N ASP A 346 -4.94 8.02 27.63
CA ASP A 346 -4.75 7.38 28.92
C ASP A 346 -6.09 7.26 29.64
N VAL A 347 -6.39 6.09 30.18
CA VAL A 347 -7.68 5.78 30.79
C VAL A 347 -7.52 5.68 32.31
N PHE A 348 -8.34 6.46 33.03
CA PHE A 348 -8.38 6.51 34.47
C PHE A 348 -9.78 6.13 34.98
N ARG A 349 -9.83 5.54 36.16
CA ARG A 349 -11.09 5.26 36.85
C ARG A 349 -11.55 6.53 37.61
N VAL A 350 -12.82 6.82 37.50
CA VAL A 350 -13.43 7.81 38.42
C VAL A 350 -13.54 7.13 39.77
N VAL A 351 -12.77 7.60 40.74
CA VAL A 351 -12.95 7.23 42.12
C VAL A 351 -14.11 8.08 42.63
N SER A 352 -15.20 7.43 43.09
CA SER A 352 -16.31 8.17 43.71
C SER A 352 -15.82 8.86 44.97
N GLU A 353 -16.15 10.14 45.16
CA GLU A 353 -15.82 10.87 46.40
C GLU A 353 -16.29 10.11 47.65
N SER A 354 -17.34 9.27 47.52
CA SER A 354 -17.82 8.39 48.58
C SER A 354 -16.86 7.25 48.99
N GLU A 355 -15.92 6.87 48.10
CA GLU A 355 -14.88 5.86 48.45
C GLU A 355 -13.59 6.52 48.93
N ALA A 356 -13.34 7.79 48.56
CA ALA A 356 -12.17 8.55 49.00
C ALA A 356 -12.38 9.20 50.37
N ASP A 357 -13.63 9.59 50.73
CA ASP A 357 -13.94 10.25 52.00
C ASP A 357 -14.19 9.26 53.17
N GLU A 358 -14.27 7.96 52.90
CA GLU A 358 -14.50 6.95 53.91
C GLU A 358 -13.30 6.00 54.18
N ASP A 359 -12.18 6.18 53.52
CA ASP A 359 -11.00 5.34 53.76
C ASP A 359 -9.93 6.10 54.55
N ILE A 360 -9.67 5.64 55.76
CA ILE A 360 -8.77 6.28 56.75
C ILE A 360 -7.40 5.62 56.64
N TYR A 361 -6.32 6.40 56.54
CA TYR A 361 -4.97 5.85 56.58
C TYR A 361 -4.63 5.29 57.94
N LEU A 362 -3.92 4.16 57.99
CA LEU A 362 -3.54 3.51 59.24
C LEU A 362 -2.72 4.39 60.17
N ASP A 363 -2.05 5.44 59.63
CA ASP A 363 -1.29 6.39 60.46
C ASP A 363 -2.18 7.23 61.40
N GLU A 364 -3.47 7.39 61.10
CA GLU A 364 -4.41 8.13 61.94
C GLU A 364 -4.81 7.34 63.20
N PHE A 365 -4.58 6.04 63.19
CA PHE A 365 -4.82 5.15 64.35
C PHE A 365 -3.60 4.99 65.26
N SER A 366 -2.55 5.81 65.10
CA SER A 366 -1.31 5.73 65.89
C SER A 366 -1.51 5.96 67.42
N ASP A 367 -2.64 6.57 67.78
CA ASP A 367 -3.00 6.77 69.22
C ASP A 367 -3.71 5.55 69.81
N GLU A 368 -4.26 4.64 69.01
CA GLU A 368 -5.05 3.48 69.48
C GLU A 368 -4.39 2.14 69.12
N VAL A 369 -3.51 2.12 68.12
CA VAL A 369 -2.77 0.95 67.69
C VAL A 369 -1.27 1.24 67.75
N ASP A 370 -0.51 0.30 68.25
CA ASP A 370 0.94 0.43 68.33
C ASP A 370 1.58 0.62 66.99
N GLN A 371 2.51 1.60 66.86
CA GLN A 371 3.16 1.96 65.59
C GLN A 371 3.81 0.77 64.86
N TRP A 372 4.40 -0.18 65.62
CA TRP A 372 5.03 -1.35 64.98
C TRP A 372 4.02 -2.28 64.28
N VAL A 373 2.75 -2.32 64.74
CA VAL A 373 1.67 -3.05 64.09
C VAL A 373 1.30 -2.37 62.79
N ILE A 374 1.16 -1.05 62.80
CA ILE A 374 0.89 -0.23 61.61
C ILE A 374 1.99 -0.43 60.60
N ASP A 375 3.25 -0.37 60.98
CA ASP A 375 4.39 -0.57 60.11
C ASP A 375 4.44 -1.97 59.50
N SER A 376 4.09 -3.00 60.27
CA SER A 376 4.02 -4.40 59.81
C SER A 376 2.91 -4.60 58.76
N ILE A 377 1.76 -3.97 58.94
CA ILE A 377 0.63 -4.04 58.01
C ILE A 377 0.95 -3.27 56.72
N LYS A 378 1.58 -2.11 56.83
CA LYS A 378 2.06 -1.35 55.63
C LYS A 378 3.13 -2.09 54.86
N ALA A 379 4.02 -2.83 55.52
CA ALA A 379 5.05 -3.63 54.86
C ALA A 379 4.46 -4.71 53.94
N ILE A 380 3.25 -5.18 54.18
CA ILE A 380 2.52 -6.12 53.33
C ILE A 380 1.64 -5.43 52.27
N GLY A 381 1.69 -4.05 52.14
CA GLY A 381 1.00 -3.27 51.11
C GLY A 381 -0.44 -2.88 51.48
N LEU A 382 -0.81 -2.86 52.78
CA LEU A 382 -2.12 -2.44 53.25
C LEU A 382 -1.96 -1.10 54.01
N ASP A 383 -2.23 0.03 53.34
CA ASP A 383 -1.99 1.37 53.89
C ASP A 383 -3.25 2.01 54.51
N THR A 384 -4.42 1.42 54.29
CA THR A 384 -5.71 1.98 54.73
C THR A 384 -6.54 1.03 55.54
N ALA A 385 -7.41 1.56 56.44
CA ALA A 385 -8.25 0.81 57.32
C ALA A 385 -9.20 -0.15 56.58
N LYS A 386 -9.83 0.30 55.49
CA LYS A 386 -10.68 -0.58 54.68
C LYS A 386 -9.92 -1.70 53.99
N ALA A 387 -8.68 -1.44 53.52
CA ALA A 387 -7.85 -2.48 52.95
C ALA A 387 -7.54 -3.60 53.95
N VAL A 388 -7.30 -3.23 55.21
CA VAL A 388 -7.07 -4.19 56.27
C VAL A 388 -8.36 -4.95 56.63
N LEU A 389 -9.49 -4.27 56.75
CA LEU A 389 -10.78 -4.90 57.07
C LEU A 389 -11.25 -5.87 55.96
N ASN A 390 -10.88 -5.65 54.71
CA ASN A 390 -11.20 -6.52 53.60
C ASN A 390 -10.17 -7.66 53.40
N ALA A 391 -9.05 -7.63 54.09
CA ALA A 391 -8.04 -8.67 53.98
C ALA A 391 -8.44 -9.92 54.83
N PRO A 392 -8.15 -11.15 54.37
CA PRO A 392 -8.36 -12.36 55.14
C PRO A 392 -7.52 -12.32 56.42
N ARG A 393 -8.15 -12.61 57.58
CA ARG A 393 -7.50 -12.63 58.92
C ARG A 393 -6.21 -13.46 58.93
N GLU A 394 -6.23 -14.62 58.28
CA GLU A 394 -5.09 -15.53 58.14
C GLU A 394 -3.91 -14.88 57.43
N MET A 395 -4.17 -14.04 56.43
CA MET A 395 -3.16 -13.29 55.71
C MET A 395 -2.46 -12.23 56.55
N LEU A 396 -3.20 -11.56 57.45
CA LEU A 396 -2.65 -10.58 58.41
C LEU A 396 -1.74 -11.25 59.43
N ILE A 397 -2.10 -12.44 59.93
CA ILE A 397 -1.28 -13.22 60.83
C ILE A 397 0.00 -13.72 60.17
N GLU A 398 -0.12 -14.37 58.99
CA GLU A 398 1.02 -15.02 58.34
C GLU A 398 2.00 -14.04 57.67
N LYS A 399 1.49 -13.00 57.02
CA LYS A 399 2.35 -12.09 56.24
C LYS A 399 2.85 -10.88 57.02
N ALA A 400 2.09 -10.36 57.94
CA ALA A 400 2.52 -9.27 58.83
C ALA A 400 3.25 -9.76 60.08
N ASP A 401 3.33 -11.10 60.29
CA ASP A 401 3.98 -11.75 61.44
C ASP A 401 3.43 -11.23 62.77
N LEU A 402 2.08 -11.12 62.87
CA LEU A 402 1.36 -10.60 63.99
C LEU A 402 0.71 -11.75 64.80
N GLU A 403 0.65 -11.62 66.11
CA GLU A 403 -0.07 -12.55 66.96
C GLU A 403 -1.60 -12.42 66.81
N GLU A 404 -2.35 -13.50 66.92
CA GLU A 404 -3.81 -13.52 66.73
C GLU A 404 -4.55 -12.47 67.54
N GLU A 405 -4.16 -12.29 68.81
CA GLU A 405 -4.76 -11.31 69.72
C GLU A 405 -4.52 -9.87 69.23
N THR A 406 -3.34 -9.59 68.63
CA THR A 406 -3.00 -8.27 68.05
C THR A 406 -3.81 -7.97 66.80
N VAL A 407 -4.00 -8.96 65.93
CA VAL A 407 -4.83 -8.82 64.78
C VAL A 407 -6.29 -8.61 65.10
N ASP A 408 -6.82 -9.36 66.13
CA ASP A 408 -8.18 -9.18 66.50
C ASP A 408 -8.41 -7.80 67.13
N HIS A 409 -7.48 -7.31 67.99
CA HIS A 409 -7.54 -5.96 68.56
C HIS A 409 -7.49 -4.89 67.46
N LEU A 410 -6.59 -5.01 66.43
CA LEU A 410 -6.51 -4.12 65.30
C LEU A 410 -7.83 -4.09 64.55
N LEU A 411 -8.40 -5.25 64.19
CA LEU A 411 -9.66 -5.32 63.46
C LEU A 411 -10.83 -4.73 64.23
N ASP A 412 -10.87 -4.87 65.61
CA ASP A 412 -11.90 -4.29 66.42
C ASP A 412 -11.79 -2.77 66.52
N VAL A 413 -10.57 -2.20 66.63
CA VAL A 413 -10.31 -0.76 66.58
C VAL A 413 -10.74 -0.19 65.22
N LEU A 414 -10.31 -0.81 64.13
CA LEU A 414 -10.66 -0.32 62.79
C LEU A 414 -12.18 -0.42 62.49
N ARG A 415 -12.90 -1.44 63.00
CA ARG A 415 -14.36 -1.55 62.86
C ARG A 415 -15.12 -0.50 63.66
N ALA A 416 -14.64 -0.14 64.84
CA ALA A 416 -15.29 0.85 65.70
C ALA A 416 -15.35 2.25 65.06
N GLU A 417 -14.42 2.56 64.13
CA GLU A 417 -14.42 3.85 63.43
C GLU A 417 -15.42 3.89 62.26
N PHE A 418 -15.84 2.74 61.75
CA PHE A 418 -16.82 2.65 60.67
C PHE A 418 -18.24 2.24 61.13
N GLU A 419 -18.48 2.02 62.42
CA GLU A 419 -19.81 1.86 63.05
C GLU A 419 -20.37 3.23 63.51
#